data_de1a5e31566f6e297e4265b7731adca5
#
_entry.id   de1a5e31566f6e297e4265b7731adca5
#
_cell.length_a   1.000
_cell.length_b   1.000
_cell.length_c   1.000
_cell.angle_alpha   90.00
_cell.angle_beta   90.00
_cell.angle_gamma   90.00
#
_symmetry.space_group_name_H-M   'P 1'
#
loop_
_entity.id
_entity.type
_entity.pdbx_description
1 polymer ?
#
loop_
_entity_poly.entity_id
_entity_poly.type
_entity_poly.pdbx_seq_one_letter_code
_entity_poly.pdbx_strand_id
1 'polypeptide(L)'
;AVFITSTGEYPGTNRLELSGTKGKAVIENGILKWYSMEKDERELCYVLEENTCYEPIKYQEIVPESEGPGHLGILRNFTRAILYGEQLLAPGIEGINALTLSNAAYLSDWLGKEIMLPLDEEEFLKQMKLRQAWEINGKGKKTKEMKHEKQKLGVYSDRWNVRW
;
A
#
# COMPACT_ATOMS: atom_id res chain seq x y z
N ALA A 1 3.28 11.62 -1.15
CA ALA A 1 3.56 10.21 -0.84
C ALA A 1 4.12 9.51 -2.08
N VAL A 2 4.97 8.51 -1.88
CA VAL A 2 5.48 7.64 -2.95
C VAL A 2 5.07 6.22 -2.58
N PHE A 3 4.46 5.51 -3.52
CA PHE A 3 4.11 4.10 -3.39
C PHE A 3 4.79 3.32 -4.51
N ILE A 4 5.62 2.36 -4.16
CA ILE A 4 6.36 1.52 -5.09
C ILE A 4 6.00 0.06 -4.80
N THR A 5 5.58 -0.67 -5.82
CA THR A 5 5.35 -2.11 -5.74
C THR A 5 5.89 -2.79 -6.98
N SER A 6 6.49 -3.94 -6.83
CA SER A 6 7.05 -4.72 -7.93
C SER A 6 6.85 -6.21 -7.66
N THR A 7 6.52 -6.96 -8.70
CA THR A 7 6.49 -8.44 -8.67
C THR A 7 7.73 -9.06 -9.32
N GLY A 8 8.62 -8.22 -9.87
CA GLY A 8 9.83 -8.63 -10.57
C GLY A 8 11.12 -8.54 -9.77
N GLU A 9 11.05 -8.09 -8.52
CA GLU A 9 12.21 -7.92 -7.65
C GLU A 9 12.36 -9.09 -6.67
N TYR A 10 13.60 -9.55 -6.52
CA TYR A 10 13.95 -10.56 -5.53
C TYR A 10 15.35 -10.28 -4.93
N PRO A 11 15.51 -10.27 -3.61
CA PRO A 11 14.43 -10.25 -2.60
C PRO A 11 13.74 -8.89 -2.60
N GLY A 12 12.44 -8.85 -2.62
CA GLY A 12 11.68 -7.59 -2.56
C GLY A 12 11.90 -6.84 -1.23
N THR A 13 11.53 -5.57 -1.20
CA THR A 13 11.54 -4.75 0.01
C THR A 13 10.12 -4.54 0.51
N ASN A 14 9.86 -4.88 1.78
CA ASN A 14 8.61 -4.54 2.45
C ASN A 14 8.91 -3.48 3.51
N ARG A 15 8.66 -2.22 3.16
CA ARG A 15 8.96 -1.06 4.00
C ARG A 15 7.86 -0.03 3.92
N LEU A 16 7.40 0.42 5.08
CA LEU A 16 6.53 1.58 5.21
C LEU A 16 7.28 2.66 5.99
N GLU A 17 7.37 3.85 5.43
CA GLU A 17 7.94 5.01 6.08
C GLU A 17 6.93 6.16 6.12
N LEU A 18 6.67 6.68 7.30
CA LEU A 18 5.80 7.83 7.54
C LEU A 18 6.62 8.92 8.20
N SER A 19 6.79 10.05 7.52
CA SER A 19 7.47 11.22 8.06
C SER A 19 6.45 12.29 8.42
N GLY A 20 6.58 12.83 9.62
CA GLY A 20 5.77 13.90 10.16
C GLY A 20 6.65 15.00 10.75
N THR A 21 6.06 16.11 11.15
CA THR A 21 6.79 17.26 11.68
C THR A 21 7.39 17.05 13.07
N LYS A 22 6.95 16.01 13.80
CA LYS A 22 7.48 15.65 15.13
C LYS A 22 8.22 14.32 15.13
N GLY A 23 8.59 13.82 13.96
CA GLY A 23 9.36 12.59 13.86
C GLY A 23 9.01 11.70 12.69
N LYS A 24 9.45 10.46 12.77
CA LYS A 24 9.34 9.47 11.70
C LYS A 24 9.06 8.08 12.25
N ALA A 25 8.20 7.34 11.58
CA ALA A 25 7.96 5.91 11.81
C ALA A 25 8.43 5.10 10.60
N VAL A 26 9.20 4.05 10.83
CA VAL A 26 9.62 3.12 9.78
C VAL A 26 9.26 1.70 10.22
N ILE A 27 8.46 1.02 9.41
CA ILE A 27 8.16 -0.41 9.60
C ILE A 27 8.93 -1.17 8.52
N GLU A 28 9.79 -2.05 8.94
CA GLU A 28 10.60 -2.89 8.06
C GLU A 28 10.92 -4.21 8.77
N ASN A 29 10.78 -5.33 8.09
CA ASN A 29 11.02 -6.67 8.65
C ASN A 29 10.26 -6.95 9.97
N GLY A 30 9.03 -6.43 10.08
CA GLY A 30 8.20 -6.61 11.29
C GLY A 30 8.62 -5.76 12.49
N ILE A 31 9.60 -4.87 12.35
CA ILE A 31 10.10 -3.98 13.41
C ILE A 31 9.62 -2.57 13.13
N LEU A 32 9.02 -1.93 14.14
CA LEU A 32 8.72 -0.49 14.10
C LEU A 32 9.87 0.30 14.71
N LYS A 33 10.53 1.12 13.90
CA LYS A 33 11.53 2.10 14.32
C LYS A 33 10.83 3.45 14.47
N TRP A 34 10.79 3.96 15.68
CA TRP A 34 10.14 5.22 16.01
C TRP A 34 11.17 6.29 16.36
N TYR A 35 11.14 7.38 15.62
CA TYR A 35 11.97 8.56 15.85
C TYR A 35 11.06 9.70 16.23
N SER A 36 11.26 10.34 17.38
CA SER A 36 10.43 11.46 17.82
C SER A 36 11.26 12.64 18.32
N MET A 37 10.74 13.82 18.06
CA MET A 37 11.27 15.09 18.54
C MET A 37 10.24 15.73 19.49
N GLU A 38 10.69 16.54 20.42
CA GLU A 38 9.80 17.26 21.34
C GLU A 38 9.17 18.46 20.65
N LYS A 39 9.97 19.17 19.86
CA LYS A 39 9.52 20.34 19.11
C LYS A 39 9.10 19.98 17.69
N ASP A 40 8.20 20.75 17.14
CA ASP A 40 7.78 20.62 15.76
C ASP A 40 8.87 21.17 14.84
N GLU A 41 9.23 20.39 13.79
CA GLU A 41 10.22 20.78 12.79
C GLU A 41 9.92 22.15 12.17
N ARG A 42 8.64 22.47 11.97
CA ARG A 42 8.22 23.76 11.41
C ARG A 42 8.55 24.93 12.34
N GLU A 43 8.44 24.71 13.65
CA GLU A 43 8.82 25.73 14.63
C GLU A 43 10.34 25.92 14.65
N LEU A 44 11.09 24.81 14.58
CA LEU A 44 12.54 24.85 14.56
C LEU A 44 13.11 25.56 13.33
N CYS A 45 12.55 25.34 12.15
CA CYS A 45 12.97 25.98 10.90
C CYS A 45 12.92 27.51 10.93
N TYR A 46 12.06 28.11 11.75
CA TYR A 46 11.89 29.56 11.83
C TYR A 46 12.61 30.20 13.03
N VAL A 47 13.02 29.44 14.01
CA VAL A 47 13.61 29.94 15.28
C VAL A 47 15.13 29.82 15.29
N LEU A 48 15.72 28.96 14.46
CA LEU A 48 17.15 28.72 14.46
C LEU A 48 17.88 29.79 13.62
N GLU A 49 18.69 30.60 14.28
CA GLU A 49 19.60 31.58 13.63
C GLU A 49 20.79 30.87 12.94
N GLU A 50 21.07 29.63 13.31
CA GLU A 50 22.14 28.81 12.73
C GLU A 50 21.53 27.61 11.97
N ASN A 51 22.13 27.26 10.83
CA ASN A 51 21.68 26.20 9.92
C ASN A 51 21.77 24.76 10.48
N THR A 52 21.86 24.58 11.79
CA THR A 52 22.03 23.29 12.45
C THR A 52 20.92 23.08 13.48
N CYS A 53 20.05 22.12 13.21
CA CYS A 53 19.07 21.65 14.19
C CYS A 53 19.71 20.60 15.09
N TYR A 54 19.91 20.92 16.36
CA TYR A 54 20.41 20.00 17.40
C TYR A 54 19.31 19.48 18.32
N GLU A 55 18.06 19.49 17.86
CA GLU A 55 16.98 18.90 18.65
C GLU A 55 17.25 17.41 18.86
N PRO A 56 17.31 16.92 20.10
CA PRO A 56 17.58 15.53 20.37
C PRO A 56 16.45 14.64 19.85
N ILE A 57 16.81 13.67 19.01
CA ILE A 57 15.89 12.67 18.48
C ILE A 57 15.84 11.52 19.47
N LYS A 58 14.64 11.23 20.00
CA LYS A 58 14.38 10.01 20.76
C LYS A 58 14.16 8.87 19.77
N TYR A 59 14.89 7.77 19.96
CA TYR A 59 14.79 6.58 19.12
C TYR A 59 14.30 5.40 19.95
N GLN A 60 13.37 4.64 19.40
CA GLN A 60 12.85 3.42 20.00
C GLN A 60 12.58 2.37 18.92
N GLU A 61 13.01 1.13 19.18
CA GLU A 61 12.58 -0.03 18.41
C GLU A 61 11.46 -0.75 19.15
N ILE A 62 10.37 -1.05 18.42
CA ILE A 62 9.23 -1.77 18.94
C ILE A 62 9.09 -3.05 18.12
N VAL A 63 9.32 -4.17 18.77
CA VAL A 63 9.09 -5.49 18.20
C VAL A 63 7.74 -5.99 18.73
N PRO A 64 6.77 -6.31 17.86
CA PRO A 64 5.49 -6.84 18.31
C PRO A 64 5.67 -8.14 19.08
N GLU A 65 5.00 -8.28 20.22
CA GLU A 65 5.03 -9.53 21.03
C GLU A 65 4.33 -10.70 20.32
N SER A 66 3.46 -10.41 19.34
CA SER A 66 2.75 -11.40 18.57
C SER A 66 2.40 -10.87 17.18
N GLU A 67 2.15 -11.76 16.23
CA GLU A 67 1.66 -11.43 14.89
C GLU A 67 0.25 -10.83 14.87
N GLY A 68 -0.39 -10.71 16.04
CA GLY A 68 -1.76 -10.25 16.17
C GLY A 68 -2.78 -11.26 15.62
N PRO A 69 -4.09 -10.97 15.75
CA PRO A 69 -5.14 -11.89 15.34
C PRO A 69 -5.37 -11.98 13.82
N GLY A 70 -4.73 -11.13 13.02
CA GLY A 70 -4.82 -11.14 11.56
C GLY A 70 -6.26 -11.20 11.03
N HIS A 71 -6.48 -11.98 9.98
CA HIS A 71 -7.80 -12.16 9.36
C HIS A 71 -8.84 -12.75 10.31
N LEU A 72 -8.42 -13.61 11.25
CA LEU A 72 -9.34 -14.16 12.25
C LEU A 72 -9.90 -13.07 13.17
N GLY A 73 -9.11 -12.06 13.50
CA GLY A 73 -9.57 -10.90 14.28
C GLY A 73 -10.65 -10.11 13.56
N ILE A 74 -10.47 -9.86 12.28
CA ILE A 74 -11.47 -9.17 11.44
C ILE A 74 -12.77 -9.98 11.36
N LEU A 75 -12.70 -11.29 11.12
CA LEU A 75 -13.87 -12.16 11.07
C LEU A 75 -14.63 -12.19 12.41
N ARG A 76 -13.90 -12.28 13.52
CA ARG A 76 -14.50 -12.23 14.88
C ARG A 76 -15.19 -10.89 15.12
N ASN A 77 -14.52 -9.78 14.80
CA ASN A 77 -15.11 -8.44 14.95
C ASN A 77 -16.37 -8.29 14.07
N PHE A 78 -16.32 -8.72 12.81
CA PHE A 78 -17.48 -8.69 11.91
C PHE A 78 -18.66 -9.50 12.48
N THR A 79 -18.42 -10.72 12.97
CA THR A 79 -19.44 -11.56 13.60
C THR A 79 -20.03 -10.88 14.84
N ARG A 80 -19.19 -10.28 15.69
CA ARG A 80 -19.64 -9.59 16.92
C ARG A 80 -20.36 -8.29 16.60
N ALA A 81 -19.99 -7.59 15.52
CA ALA A 81 -20.73 -6.43 15.04
C ALA A 81 -22.18 -6.82 14.66
N ILE A 82 -22.37 -7.96 13.99
CA ILE A 82 -23.71 -8.45 13.64
C ILE A 82 -24.51 -8.89 14.87
N LEU A 83 -23.88 -9.66 15.78
CA LEU A 83 -24.58 -10.26 16.91
C LEU A 83 -24.79 -9.29 18.09
N TYR A 84 -23.87 -8.37 18.31
CA TYR A 84 -23.82 -7.55 19.51
C TYR A 84 -23.72 -6.05 19.24
N GLY A 85 -23.71 -5.63 17.96
CA GLY A 85 -23.60 -4.21 17.60
C GLY A 85 -22.22 -3.60 17.87
N GLU A 86 -21.16 -4.40 17.93
CA GLU A 86 -19.81 -3.85 18.08
C GLU A 86 -19.43 -3.00 16.86
N GLN A 87 -18.61 -1.99 17.10
CA GLN A 87 -18.08 -1.17 16.01
C GLN A 87 -17.15 -2.00 15.11
N LEU A 88 -17.31 -1.86 13.80
CA LEU A 88 -16.42 -2.50 12.83
C LEU A 88 -15.03 -1.87 12.87
N LEU A 89 -13.98 -2.70 12.94
CA LEU A 89 -12.59 -2.28 12.83
C LEU A 89 -12.23 -1.86 11.40
N ALA A 90 -12.87 -2.49 10.43
CA ALA A 90 -12.66 -2.22 9.01
C ALA A 90 -14.02 -2.12 8.31
N PRO A 91 -14.69 -0.96 8.37
CA PRO A 91 -15.94 -0.75 7.67
C PRO A 91 -15.74 -0.84 6.15
N GLY A 92 -16.64 -1.54 5.45
CA GLY A 92 -16.54 -1.73 4.00
C GLY A 92 -16.46 -0.42 3.19
N ILE A 93 -17.06 0.65 3.72
CA ILE A 93 -17.01 1.98 3.08
C ILE A 93 -15.58 2.52 2.97
N GLU A 94 -14.68 2.19 3.88
CA GLU A 94 -13.28 2.63 3.82
C GLU A 94 -12.52 1.99 2.66
N GLY A 95 -12.99 0.83 2.17
CA GLY A 95 -12.43 0.18 0.99
C GLY A 95 -12.50 1.03 -0.28
N ILE A 96 -13.44 1.97 -0.35
CA ILE A 96 -13.55 2.91 -1.47
C ILE A 96 -12.28 3.74 -1.63
N ASN A 97 -11.62 4.11 -0.55
CA ASN A 97 -10.38 4.91 -0.60
C ASN A 97 -9.25 4.15 -1.32
N ALA A 98 -9.04 2.88 -0.96
CA ALA A 98 -8.04 2.04 -1.60
C ALA A 98 -8.39 1.77 -3.06
N LEU A 99 -9.68 1.52 -3.35
CA LEU A 99 -10.16 1.31 -4.71
C LEU A 99 -9.97 2.56 -5.59
N THR A 100 -10.28 3.74 -5.05
CA THR A 100 -10.08 5.02 -5.75
C THR A 100 -8.62 5.25 -6.12
N LEU A 101 -7.69 5.00 -5.19
CA LEU A 101 -6.25 5.10 -5.46
C LEU A 101 -5.79 4.11 -6.52
N SER A 102 -6.24 2.87 -6.45
CA SER A 102 -5.95 1.84 -7.44
C SER A 102 -6.46 2.22 -8.82
N ASN A 103 -7.72 2.67 -8.90
CA ASN A 103 -8.34 3.08 -10.15
C ASN A 103 -7.67 4.33 -10.74
N ALA A 104 -7.23 5.27 -9.89
CA ALA A 104 -6.47 6.44 -10.33
C ALA A 104 -5.12 6.05 -10.94
N ALA A 105 -4.43 5.06 -10.35
CA ALA A 105 -3.17 4.54 -10.90
C ALA A 105 -3.39 3.90 -12.28
N TYR A 106 -4.42 3.07 -12.44
CA TYR A 106 -4.77 2.52 -13.75
C TYR A 106 -5.12 3.59 -14.76
N LEU A 107 -5.92 4.57 -14.37
CA LEU A 107 -6.33 5.66 -15.27
C LEU A 107 -5.12 6.51 -15.69
N SER A 108 -4.19 6.75 -14.77
CA SER A 108 -2.95 7.47 -15.04
C SER A 108 -2.09 6.73 -16.09
N ASP A 109 -1.91 5.41 -15.92
CA ASP A 109 -1.21 4.57 -16.89
C ASP A 109 -1.89 4.58 -18.27
N TRP A 110 -3.21 4.40 -18.30
CA TRP A 110 -3.97 4.35 -19.55
C TRP A 110 -3.95 5.66 -20.34
N LEU A 111 -3.92 6.79 -19.65
CA LEU A 111 -3.93 8.12 -20.26
C LEU A 111 -2.54 8.73 -20.41
N GLY A 112 -1.52 8.14 -19.76
CA GLY A 112 -0.14 8.66 -19.78
C GLY A 112 -0.01 10.03 -19.13
N LYS A 113 -0.83 10.35 -18.11
CA LYS A 113 -0.84 11.65 -17.45
C LYS A 113 -1.17 11.55 -15.97
N GLU A 114 -0.89 12.61 -15.23
CA GLU A 114 -1.32 12.75 -13.83
C GLU A 114 -2.84 12.76 -13.71
N ILE A 115 -3.35 12.11 -12.67
CA ILE A 115 -4.76 12.06 -12.33
C ILE A 115 -4.98 12.76 -11.00
N MET A 116 -5.86 13.75 -11.01
CA MET A 116 -6.29 14.45 -9.79
C MET A 116 -7.38 13.67 -9.08
N LEU A 117 -7.36 13.73 -7.74
CA LEU A 117 -8.45 13.21 -6.91
C LEU A 117 -9.36 14.36 -6.46
N PRO A 118 -10.67 14.14 -6.33
CA PRO A 118 -11.38 12.86 -6.52
C PRO A 118 -11.36 12.36 -7.96
N LEU A 119 -11.40 11.02 -8.11
CA LEU A 119 -11.35 10.35 -9.42
C LEU A 119 -12.57 10.72 -10.27
N ASP A 120 -12.35 11.01 -11.55
CA ASP A 120 -13.42 11.08 -12.56
C ASP A 120 -13.88 9.65 -12.89
N GLU A 121 -14.98 9.23 -12.28
CA GLU A 121 -15.52 7.87 -12.40
C GLU A 121 -16.05 7.59 -13.81
N GLU A 122 -16.57 8.60 -14.50
CA GLU A 122 -17.10 8.44 -15.86
C GLU A 122 -15.96 8.20 -16.86
N GLU A 123 -14.89 8.97 -16.76
CA GLU A 123 -13.71 8.76 -17.60
C GLU A 123 -13.03 7.43 -17.28
N PHE A 124 -12.93 7.04 -16.00
CA PHE A 124 -12.41 5.74 -15.63
C PHE A 124 -13.23 4.61 -16.26
N LEU A 125 -14.57 4.65 -16.13
CA LEU A 125 -15.46 3.63 -16.68
C LEU A 125 -15.35 3.55 -18.21
N LYS A 126 -15.26 4.69 -18.87
CA LYS A 126 -15.07 4.77 -20.33
C LYS A 126 -13.77 4.11 -20.77
N GLN A 127 -12.66 4.43 -20.12
CA GLN A 127 -11.36 3.85 -20.43
C GLN A 127 -11.32 2.34 -20.14
N MET A 128 -11.92 1.90 -19.05
CA MET A 128 -12.04 0.48 -18.72
C MET A 128 -12.81 -0.29 -19.81
N LYS A 129 -13.95 0.24 -20.28
CA LYS A 129 -14.74 -0.38 -21.36
C LYS A 129 -13.95 -0.45 -22.68
N LEU A 130 -13.19 0.57 -23.01
CA LEU A 130 -12.32 0.57 -24.19
C LEU A 130 -11.27 -0.54 -24.11
N ARG A 131 -10.64 -0.73 -22.94
CA ARG A 131 -9.64 -1.79 -22.72
C ARG A 131 -10.25 -3.18 -22.79
N GLN A 132 -11.43 -3.38 -22.17
CA GLN A 132 -12.17 -4.64 -22.26
C GLN A 132 -12.53 -4.98 -23.72
N ALA A 133 -13.03 -4.02 -24.47
CA ALA A 133 -13.34 -4.23 -25.90
C ALA A 133 -12.10 -4.57 -26.73
N TRP A 134 -10.95 -3.95 -26.42
CA TRP A 134 -9.69 -4.24 -27.10
C TRP A 134 -9.19 -5.66 -26.81
N GLU A 135 -9.30 -6.14 -25.58
CA GLU A 135 -8.94 -7.51 -25.19
C GLU A 135 -9.88 -8.54 -25.84
N ILE A 136 -11.19 -8.31 -25.79
CA ILE A 136 -12.20 -9.20 -26.39
C ILE A 136 -11.97 -9.35 -27.91
N ASN A 137 -11.64 -8.27 -28.60
CA ASN A 137 -11.37 -8.30 -30.04
C ASN A 137 -10.03 -8.97 -30.42
N GLY A 138 -9.35 -9.60 -29.46
CA GLY A 138 -8.14 -10.40 -29.71
C GLY A 138 -6.88 -9.62 -30.04
N LYS A 139 -6.93 -8.28 -30.06
CA LYS A 139 -5.75 -7.44 -30.30
C LYS A 139 -4.77 -7.46 -29.11
N GLY A 140 -5.26 -7.76 -27.89
CA GLY A 140 -4.43 -8.01 -26.70
C GLY A 140 -3.74 -9.37 -26.66
N LYS A 141 -4.18 -10.32 -27.48
CA LYS A 141 -3.61 -11.68 -27.48
C LYS A 141 -2.27 -11.83 -28.22
N LYS A 142 -1.92 -10.88 -29.09
CA LYS A 142 -0.65 -10.94 -29.86
C LYS A 142 0.62 -10.78 -29.03
N THR A 143 0.52 -10.30 -27.81
CA THR A 143 1.67 -10.20 -26.90
C THR A 143 1.90 -11.47 -26.08
N LYS A 144 1.05 -12.49 -26.17
CA LYS A 144 1.13 -13.73 -25.38
C LYS A 144 1.51 -14.98 -26.16
N GLU A 145 1.94 -14.88 -27.40
CA GLU A 145 2.71 -15.96 -28.03
C GLU A 145 4.21 -15.86 -27.68
N MET A 146 4.55 -15.56 -26.46
CA MET A 146 5.75 -16.12 -25.86
C MET A 146 5.46 -17.62 -25.73
N LYS A 147 6.13 -18.41 -26.54
CA LYS A 147 6.22 -19.87 -26.37
C LYS A 147 6.62 -20.10 -24.92
N HIS A 148 5.65 -20.37 -24.06
CA HIS A 148 5.94 -21.04 -22.81
C HIS A 148 6.42 -22.44 -23.23
N GLU A 149 7.74 -22.61 -23.44
CA GLU A 149 8.34 -23.90 -23.17
C GLU A 149 7.78 -24.28 -21.81
N LYS A 150 7.21 -25.46 -21.73
CA LYS A 150 6.70 -26.05 -20.49
C LYS A 150 7.86 -26.14 -19.48
N GLN A 151 8.25 -25.00 -18.91
CA GLN A 151 8.94 -25.04 -17.64
C GLN A 151 8.00 -25.81 -16.73
N LYS A 152 8.48 -26.94 -16.21
CA LYS A 152 7.83 -27.63 -15.10
C LYS A 152 7.71 -26.57 -14.00
N LEU A 153 6.58 -25.88 -13.98
CA LEU A 153 6.20 -25.02 -12.87
C LEU A 153 6.17 -25.96 -11.68
N GLY A 154 7.18 -25.87 -10.83
CA GLY A 154 7.14 -26.48 -9.52
C GLY A 154 5.81 -26.12 -8.88
N VAL A 155 5.24 -27.07 -8.19
CA VAL A 155 3.90 -26.95 -7.62
C VAL A 155 3.80 -25.58 -6.94
N TYR A 156 2.82 -24.78 -7.32
CA TYR A 156 2.62 -23.39 -6.85
C TYR A 156 2.60 -23.28 -5.33
N SER A 157 2.26 -24.39 -4.63
CA SER A 157 2.30 -24.53 -3.18
C SER A 157 3.68 -24.30 -2.56
N ASP A 158 4.78 -24.59 -3.25
CA ASP A 158 6.11 -24.46 -2.67
C ASP A 158 6.64 -23.02 -2.67
N ARG A 159 6.04 -22.14 -3.48
CA ARG A 159 6.35 -20.72 -3.52
C ARG A 159 5.59 -19.88 -2.47
N TRP A 160 4.49 -20.39 -1.95
CA TRP A 160 3.62 -19.68 -1.01
C TRP A 160 3.81 -20.11 0.45
N ASN A 161 4.85 -20.88 0.76
CA ASN A 161 5.29 -21.08 2.14
C ASN A 161 5.95 -19.81 2.73
N VAL A 162 5.46 -18.66 2.36
CA VAL A 162 5.76 -17.42 3.06
C VAL A 162 4.91 -17.43 4.32
N ARG A 163 5.52 -17.74 5.45
CA ARG A 163 4.91 -17.47 6.74
C ARG A 163 4.84 -15.96 6.90
N TRP A 164 3.63 -15.45 6.91
CA TRP A 164 3.32 -14.06 7.20
C TRP A 164 3.53 -13.81 8.68
#